data_f139ef46eca6e6763b00391da52ef605
#
_entry.id   f139ef46eca6e6763b00391da52ef605
#
_cell.length_a   1.000
_cell.length_b   1.000
_cell.length_c   1.000
_cell.angle_alpha   90.00
_cell.angle_beta   90.00
_cell.angle_gamma   90.00
#
_symmetry.space_group_name_H-M   'P 1'
#
loop_
_entity.id
_entity.type
_entity.pdbx_description
1 polymer ?
#
loop_
_entity_poly.entity_id
_entity_poly.type
_entity_poly.pdbx_seq_one_letter_code
_entity_poly.pdbx_strand_id
1 'polypeptide(L)'
;MALASFADGSYLELIAAQDPEAGAPRHYWGKFIDDNAGPCAWAIREDDLDGAAKRLGAKITEGGRTRPDGVALRWRSAAIGPETQGTFFPFMIHDDSDRALRAYPSGKPTMPEWRGVAEVYIAVRNLDEAVKRYREAFQSGEPVKGFDRTLGAETASFGGTPVVLAAASRGWLADRVKKFGEAPCAFVMARSSGRNGEVRWLKISDMRVGVR
;
A
#
# COMPACT_ATOMS: atom_id res chain seq x y z
N MET A 1 -7.19 -14.65 4.53
CA MET A 1 -6.80 -13.61 3.57
C MET A 1 -7.73 -13.65 2.38
N ALA A 2 -8.24 -12.49 1.94
CA ALA A 2 -9.06 -12.33 0.75
C ALA A 2 -8.48 -11.20 -0.13
N LEU A 3 -8.72 -11.25 -1.45
CA LEU A 3 -8.30 -10.21 -2.39
C LEU A 3 -9.53 -9.51 -2.98
N ALA A 4 -9.52 -8.18 -2.96
CA ALA A 4 -10.39 -7.34 -3.76
C ALA A 4 -9.57 -6.81 -4.94
N SER A 5 -9.72 -7.41 -6.11
CA SER A 5 -8.93 -7.13 -7.31
C SER A 5 -9.67 -6.23 -8.29
N PHE A 6 -8.91 -5.37 -8.97
CA PHE A 6 -9.39 -4.31 -9.84
C PHE A 6 -9.02 -4.54 -11.30
N ALA A 7 -9.59 -3.72 -12.19
CA ALA A 7 -9.44 -3.87 -13.63
C ALA A 7 -7.98 -3.70 -14.13
N ASP A 8 -7.15 -2.90 -13.44
CA ASP A 8 -5.74 -2.69 -13.79
C ASP A 8 -4.77 -3.75 -13.22
N GLY A 9 -5.30 -4.76 -12.52
CA GLY A 9 -4.52 -5.82 -11.87
C GLY A 9 -3.97 -5.46 -10.51
N SER A 10 -4.21 -4.25 -9.99
CA SER A 10 -3.98 -3.96 -8.58
C SER A 10 -5.05 -4.64 -7.71
N TYR A 11 -4.78 -4.78 -6.42
CA TYR A 11 -5.73 -5.35 -5.48
C TYR A 11 -5.49 -4.84 -4.06
N LEU A 12 -6.53 -4.91 -3.24
CA LEU A 12 -6.43 -4.81 -1.80
C LEU A 12 -6.37 -6.23 -1.23
N GLU A 13 -5.42 -6.46 -0.34
CA GLU A 13 -5.31 -7.70 0.43
C GLU A 13 -5.94 -7.48 1.80
N LEU A 14 -7.02 -8.20 2.07
CA LEU A 14 -7.75 -8.16 3.33
C LEU A 14 -7.20 -9.25 4.24
N ILE A 15 -6.65 -8.85 5.38
CA ILE A 15 -6.06 -9.75 6.37
C ILE A 15 -6.85 -9.69 7.68
N ALA A 16 -7.02 -10.84 8.30
CA ALA A 16 -7.64 -10.99 9.61
C ALA A 16 -6.96 -12.13 10.38
N ALA A 17 -7.10 -12.15 11.69
CA ALA A 17 -6.72 -13.29 12.50
C ALA A 17 -7.60 -14.49 12.12
N GLN A 18 -6.99 -15.68 12.01
CA GLN A 18 -7.74 -16.92 11.77
C GLN A 18 -8.50 -17.37 13.02
N ASP A 19 -7.91 -17.09 14.17
CA ASP A 19 -8.50 -17.32 15.48
C ASP A 19 -8.50 -16.00 16.26
N PRO A 20 -9.65 -15.31 16.34
CA PRO A 20 -9.78 -14.08 17.10
C PRO A 20 -9.52 -14.23 18.59
N GLU A 21 -9.77 -15.43 19.17
CA GLU A 21 -9.55 -15.70 20.59
C GLU A 21 -8.06 -15.90 20.90
N ALA A 22 -7.29 -16.41 19.96
CA ALA A 22 -5.83 -16.49 20.07
C ALA A 22 -5.12 -15.14 19.94
N GLY A 23 -5.88 -14.09 19.59
CA GLY A 23 -5.35 -12.75 19.30
C GLY A 23 -4.72 -12.67 17.92
N ALA A 24 -4.41 -11.44 17.49
CA ALA A 24 -3.66 -11.23 16.25
C ALA A 24 -2.25 -11.79 16.40
N PRO A 25 -1.66 -12.38 15.33
CA PRO A 25 -0.28 -12.83 15.38
C PRO A 25 0.63 -11.71 15.91
N ARG A 26 1.63 -12.04 16.72
CA ARG A 26 2.66 -11.09 17.20
C ARG A 26 3.56 -10.62 16.05
N HIS A 27 2.94 -10.26 14.95
CA HIS A 27 3.51 -9.73 13.74
C HIS A 27 3.27 -8.21 13.73
N TYR A 28 4.04 -7.49 12.97
CA TYR A 28 3.85 -6.05 12.79
C TYR A 28 2.39 -5.66 12.50
N TRP A 29 1.68 -6.44 11.70
CA TRP A 29 0.28 -6.20 11.35
C TRP A 29 -0.71 -6.41 12.51
N GLY A 30 -0.33 -7.17 13.54
CA GLY A 30 -1.21 -7.47 14.67
C GLY A 30 -1.85 -6.22 15.26
N LYS A 31 -1.04 -5.20 15.55
CA LYS A 31 -1.55 -3.95 16.12
C LYS A 31 -2.54 -3.20 15.21
N PHE A 32 -2.42 -3.35 13.88
CA PHE A 32 -3.38 -2.75 12.94
C PHE A 32 -4.67 -3.55 12.87
N ILE A 33 -4.60 -4.87 13.00
CA ILE A 33 -5.77 -5.77 13.01
C ILE A 33 -6.56 -5.54 14.30
N ASP A 34 -5.91 -5.54 15.45
CA ASP A 34 -6.53 -5.36 16.77
C ASP A 34 -7.27 -4.02 16.88
N ASP A 35 -6.70 -2.98 16.31
CA ASP A 35 -7.26 -1.63 16.31
C ASP A 35 -8.20 -1.35 15.12
N ASN A 36 -8.39 -2.30 14.22
CA ASN A 36 -9.11 -2.09 12.95
C ASN A 36 -8.63 -0.84 12.19
N ALA A 37 -7.31 -0.66 12.15
CA ALA A 37 -6.67 0.59 11.76
C ALA A 37 -6.55 0.81 10.23
N GLY A 38 -6.99 -0.14 9.41
CA GLY A 38 -6.93 -0.06 7.95
C GLY A 38 -5.54 -0.35 7.37
N PRO A 39 -5.03 0.40 6.39
CA PRO A 39 -3.82 0.05 5.67
C PRO A 39 -2.61 -0.09 6.60
N CYS A 40 -1.87 -1.19 6.46
CA CYS A 40 -0.69 -1.48 7.30
C CYS A 40 0.59 -1.70 6.48
N ALA A 41 0.44 -2.10 5.22
CA ALA A 41 1.55 -2.31 4.30
C ALA A 41 1.11 -2.10 2.86
N TRP A 42 2.06 -1.85 1.96
CA TRP A 42 1.81 -1.74 0.54
C TRP A 42 2.97 -2.28 -0.28
N ALA A 43 2.68 -2.68 -1.51
CA ALA A 43 3.62 -3.25 -2.44
C ALA A 43 3.52 -2.59 -3.80
N ILE A 44 4.63 -2.59 -4.52
CA ILE A 44 4.67 -2.27 -5.95
C ILE A 44 5.05 -3.52 -6.73
N ARG A 45 4.45 -3.68 -7.89
CA ARG A 45 4.88 -4.66 -8.86
C ARG A 45 6.19 -4.20 -9.48
N GLU A 46 7.17 -5.11 -9.58
CA GLU A 46 8.45 -4.85 -10.21
C GLU A 46 8.76 -5.99 -11.19
N ASP A 47 8.88 -5.66 -12.47
CA ASP A 47 9.13 -6.65 -13.51
C ASP A 47 10.62 -7.05 -13.57
N ASP A 48 11.55 -6.13 -13.24
CA ASP A 48 12.99 -6.40 -13.06
C ASP A 48 13.36 -6.35 -11.57
N LEU A 49 12.88 -7.31 -10.81
CA LEU A 49 13.14 -7.36 -9.37
C LEU A 49 14.63 -7.50 -9.04
N ASP A 50 15.38 -8.25 -9.84
CA ASP A 50 16.82 -8.47 -9.62
C ASP A 50 17.62 -7.18 -9.80
N GLY A 51 17.37 -6.44 -10.87
CA GLY A 51 17.98 -5.14 -11.12
C GLY A 51 17.60 -4.10 -10.08
N ALA A 52 16.32 -4.02 -9.72
CA ALA A 52 15.83 -3.10 -8.71
C ALA A 52 16.39 -3.41 -7.31
N ALA A 53 16.41 -4.68 -6.92
CA ALA A 53 16.96 -5.12 -5.64
C ALA A 53 18.46 -4.80 -5.53
N LYS A 54 19.23 -5.05 -6.61
CA LYS A 54 20.66 -4.70 -6.67
C LYS A 54 20.89 -3.20 -6.51
N ARG A 55 20.10 -2.37 -7.21
CA ARG A 55 20.21 -0.91 -7.15
C ARG A 55 19.90 -0.36 -5.75
N LEU A 56 18.93 -0.96 -5.08
CA LEU A 56 18.45 -0.52 -3.76
C LEU A 56 19.14 -1.24 -2.59
N GLY A 57 20.07 -2.17 -2.86
CA GLY A 57 20.72 -2.98 -1.82
C GLY A 57 19.75 -3.89 -1.07
N ALA A 58 18.63 -4.27 -1.70
CA ALA A 58 17.57 -5.07 -1.09
C ALA A 58 17.83 -6.57 -1.27
N LYS A 59 17.45 -7.35 -0.25
CA LYS A 59 17.54 -8.82 -0.32
C LYS A 59 16.23 -9.39 -0.89
N ILE A 60 16.35 -10.23 -1.91
CA ILE A 60 15.24 -10.98 -2.49
C ILE A 60 14.92 -12.18 -1.59
N THR A 61 13.62 -12.39 -1.37
CA THR A 61 13.05 -13.54 -0.68
C THR A 61 12.02 -14.22 -1.58
N GLU A 62 12.02 -15.55 -1.58
CA GLU A 62 11.03 -16.35 -2.29
C GLU A 62 9.80 -16.55 -1.43
N GLY A 63 8.63 -16.57 -2.06
CA GLY A 63 7.34 -16.82 -1.44
C GLY A 63 6.46 -17.69 -2.32
N GLY A 64 5.47 -18.31 -1.70
CA GLY A 64 4.52 -19.13 -2.44
C GLY A 64 3.41 -19.64 -1.55
N ARG A 65 2.33 -20.06 -2.18
CA ARG A 65 1.22 -20.77 -1.52
C ARG A 65 0.49 -21.65 -2.53
N THR A 66 -0.18 -22.65 -2.02
CA THR A 66 -1.13 -23.43 -2.83
C THR A 66 -2.55 -22.95 -2.52
N ARG A 67 -3.32 -22.69 -3.55
CA ARG A 67 -4.74 -22.35 -3.45
C ARG A 67 -5.56 -23.59 -3.06
N PRO A 68 -6.79 -23.43 -2.52
CA PRO A 68 -7.67 -24.55 -2.20
C PRO A 68 -7.98 -25.49 -3.39
N ASP A 69 -7.92 -24.95 -4.62
CA ASP A 69 -8.11 -25.70 -5.87
C ASP A 69 -6.82 -26.41 -6.38
N GLY A 70 -5.74 -26.40 -5.58
CA GLY A 70 -4.48 -27.06 -5.90
C GLY A 70 -3.51 -26.22 -6.75
N VAL A 71 -3.89 -25.04 -7.19
CA VAL A 71 -3.01 -24.15 -8.00
C VAL A 71 -1.88 -23.61 -7.14
N ALA A 72 -0.64 -23.88 -7.51
CA ALA A 72 0.55 -23.32 -6.85
C ALA A 72 0.85 -21.91 -7.36
N LEU A 73 1.00 -20.96 -6.44
CA LEU A 73 1.42 -19.60 -6.68
C LEU A 73 2.85 -19.42 -6.17
N ARG A 74 3.69 -18.77 -6.96
CA ARG A 74 5.07 -18.43 -6.61
C ARG A 74 5.35 -16.98 -6.92
N TRP A 75 6.12 -16.33 -6.06
CA TRP A 75 6.57 -14.96 -6.25
C TRP A 75 7.91 -14.75 -5.54
N ARG A 76 8.60 -13.70 -5.92
CA ARG A 76 9.74 -13.16 -5.20
C ARG A 76 9.42 -11.75 -4.72
N SER A 77 10.00 -11.36 -3.61
CA SER A 77 9.80 -10.01 -3.05
C SER A 77 11.09 -9.46 -2.47
N ALA A 78 11.19 -8.14 -2.39
CA ALA A 78 12.33 -7.46 -1.76
C ALA A 78 11.84 -6.23 -0.98
N ALA A 79 12.28 -6.12 0.28
CA ALA A 79 12.00 -4.95 1.12
C ALA A 79 12.97 -3.82 0.79
N ILE A 80 12.48 -2.58 0.78
CA ILE A 80 13.27 -1.37 0.56
C ILE A 80 13.52 -0.70 1.90
N GLY A 81 14.78 -0.38 2.18
CA GLY A 81 15.18 0.31 3.42
C GLY A 81 15.18 -0.60 4.65
N PRO A 82 15.52 -0.03 5.82
CA PRO A 82 15.62 -0.77 7.07
C PRO A 82 14.29 -0.92 7.83
N GLU A 83 13.24 -0.24 7.38
CA GLU A 83 11.93 -0.26 8.03
C GLU A 83 11.23 -1.61 7.83
N THR A 84 10.18 -1.84 8.60
CA THR A 84 9.30 -2.99 8.38
C THR A 84 8.75 -2.96 6.96
N GLN A 85 8.83 -4.10 6.28
CA GLN A 85 8.43 -4.28 4.89
C GLN A 85 7.06 -3.70 4.58
N GLY A 86 7.00 -2.81 3.59
CA GLY A 86 5.76 -2.21 3.11
C GLY A 86 5.21 -1.09 3.99
N THR A 87 5.96 -0.57 4.95
CA THR A 87 5.52 0.54 5.80
C THR A 87 5.85 1.88 5.19
N PHE A 88 6.99 2.47 5.52
CA PHE A 88 7.42 3.73 4.92
C PHE A 88 7.66 3.60 3.41
N PHE A 89 8.51 2.67 3.00
CA PHE A 89 8.65 2.30 1.59
C PHE A 89 7.76 1.12 1.21
N PRO A 90 7.37 0.97 -0.07
CA PRO A 90 6.77 -0.27 -0.54
C PRO A 90 7.76 -1.43 -0.43
N PHE A 91 7.26 -2.64 -0.41
CA PHE A 91 8.08 -3.73 -0.86
C PHE A 91 7.83 -3.99 -2.35
N MET A 92 8.85 -4.48 -3.04
CA MET A 92 8.75 -4.89 -4.42
C MET A 92 8.28 -6.34 -4.49
N ILE A 93 7.45 -6.67 -5.47
CA ILE A 93 6.97 -8.03 -5.69
C ILE A 93 6.97 -8.37 -7.19
N HIS A 94 7.50 -9.55 -7.51
CA HIS A 94 7.49 -10.15 -8.82
C HIS A 94 6.80 -11.50 -8.77
N ASP A 95 5.81 -11.70 -9.65
CA ASP A 95 5.11 -12.98 -9.75
C ASP A 95 5.89 -13.92 -10.70
N ASP A 96 6.40 -15.04 -10.17
CA ASP A 96 7.05 -16.08 -10.99
C ASP A 96 5.99 -17.03 -11.60
N SER A 97 4.81 -17.17 -10.99
CA SER A 97 3.63 -17.76 -11.62
C SER A 97 2.81 -16.70 -12.34
N ASP A 98 1.94 -17.09 -13.27
CA ASP A 98 1.05 -16.14 -13.94
C ASP A 98 0.28 -15.31 -12.90
N ARG A 99 0.47 -14.00 -12.95
CA ARG A 99 -0.17 -13.05 -12.04
C ARG A 99 -1.69 -13.16 -12.02
N ALA A 100 -2.31 -13.50 -13.16
CA ALA A 100 -3.76 -13.67 -13.24
C ALA A 100 -4.26 -14.76 -12.28
N LEU A 101 -3.47 -15.81 -12.04
CA LEU A 101 -3.80 -16.85 -11.08
C LEU A 101 -3.95 -16.33 -9.65
N ARG A 102 -3.23 -15.25 -9.30
CA ARG A 102 -3.29 -14.59 -7.99
C ARG A 102 -4.29 -13.44 -7.99
N ALA A 103 -4.17 -12.51 -8.93
CA ALA A 103 -5.01 -11.31 -8.97
C ALA A 103 -6.47 -11.63 -9.37
N TYR A 104 -6.64 -12.59 -10.26
CA TYR A 104 -7.95 -12.97 -10.82
C TYR A 104 -8.25 -14.46 -10.63
N PRO A 105 -8.41 -14.94 -9.38
CA PRO A 105 -8.58 -16.37 -9.12
C PRO A 105 -9.80 -17.00 -9.80
N SER A 106 -10.79 -16.20 -10.19
CA SER A 106 -11.96 -16.60 -10.98
C SER A 106 -11.87 -16.23 -12.46
N GLY A 107 -10.67 -15.85 -12.95
CA GLY A 107 -10.45 -15.42 -14.34
C GLY A 107 -10.84 -13.97 -14.63
N LYS A 108 -11.35 -13.22 -13.65
CA LYS A 108 -11.76 -11.81 -13.79
C LYS A 108 -11.57 -11.05 -12.48
N PRO A 109 -11.49 -9.70 -12.53
CA PRO A 109 -11.47 -8.87 -11.32
C PRO A 109 -12.71 -9.13 -10.45
N THR A 110 -12.53 -9.07 -9.13
CA THR A 110 -13.65 -9.17 -8.18
C THR A 110 -14.45 -7.87 -8.09
N MET A 111 -13.83 -6.73 -8.43
CA MET A 111 -14.43 -5.38 -8.40
C MET A 111 -14.19 -4.65 -9.74
N PRO A 112 -14.80 -5.09 -10.84
CA PRO A 112 -14.52 -4.58 -12.18
C PRO A 112 -14.98 -3.13 -12.42
N GLU A 113 -15.89 -2.61 -11.57
CA GLU A 113 -16.34 -1.21 -11.59
C GLU A 113 -15.26 -0.22 -11.12
N TRP A 114 -14.21 -0.73 -10.49
CA TRP A 114 -13.05 0.04 -10.08
C TRP A 114 -11.86 -0.22 -11.00
N ARG A 115 -11.25 0.86 -11.48
CA ARG A 115 -10.02 0.77 -12.28
C ARG A 115 -8.87 0.21 -11.45
N GLY A 116 -8.65 0.77 -10.24
CA GLY A 116 -7.56 0.35 -9.37
C GLY A 116 -7.31 1.30 -8.21
N VAL A 117 -6.19 1.06 -7.52
CA VAL A 117 -5.66 1.95 -6.49
C VAL A 117 -4.87 3.07 -7.18
N ALA A 118 -5.40 4.28 -7.11
CA ALA A 118 -4.80 5.44 -7.78
C ALA A 118 -3.72 6.12 -6.94
N GLU A 119 -3.89 6.17 -5.62
CA GLU A 119 -2.95 6.79 -4.69
C GLU A 119 -2.87 6.00 -3.39
N VAL A 120 -1.67 5.98 -2.80
CA VAL A 120 -1.40 5.43 -1.46
C VAL A 120 -0.79 6.54 -0.63
N TYR A 121 -1.46 6.89 0.46
CA TYR A 121 -1.01 7.92 1.40
C TYR A 121 -0.17 7.28 2.50
N ILE A 122 1.05 7.74 2.64
CA ILE A 122 1.99 7.31 3.68
C ILE A 122 2.05 8.40 4.74
N ALA A 123 1.60 8.09 5.94
CA ALA A 123 1.74 8.97 7.10
C ALA A 123 3.20 9.06 7.53
N VAL A 124 3.75 10.26 7.62
CA VAL A 124 5.14 10.51 7.98
C VAL A 124 5.25 11.55 9.10
N ARG A 125 6.35 11.49 9.87
CA ARG A 125 6.62 12.44 10.96
C ARG A 125 7.08 13.80 10.45
N ASN A 126 7.97 13.78 9.47
CA ASN A 126 8.55 14.97 8.86
C ASN A 126 8.47 14.86 7.35
N LEU A 127 7.73 15.78 6.72
CA LEU A 127 7.47 15.72 5.29
C LEU A 127 8.74 15.95 4.46
N ASP A 128 9.57 16.90 4.83
CA ASP A 128 10.77 17.24 4.05
C ASP A 128 11.83 16.12 4.13
N GLU A 129 11.99 15.52 5.30
CA GLU A 129 12.87 14.36 5.46
C GLU A 129 12.36 13.16 4.65
N ALA A 130 11.07 12.87 4.72
CA ALA A 130 10.46 11.80 3.96
C ALA A 130 10.59 12.03 2.44
N VAL A 131 10.38 13.25 1.96
CA VAL A 131 10.58 13.64 0.56
C VAL A 131 12.03 13.37 0.14
N LYS A 132 13.01 13.79 0.94
CA LYS A 132 14.43 13.56 0.65
C LYS A 132 14.70 12.06 0.49
N ARG A 133 14.25 11.23 1.43
CA ARG A 133 14.45 9.78 1.41
C ARG A 133 13.80 9.10 0.19
N TYR A 134 12.58 9.50 -0.19
CA TYR A 134 11.91 8.99 -1.38
C TYR A 134 12.65 9.36 -2.66
N ARG A 135 13.12 10.59 -2.77
CA ARG A 135 13.91 11.05 -3.93
C ARG A 135 15.22 10.28 -4.06
N GLU A 136 15.91 10.04 -2.97
CA GLU A 136 17.16 9.26 -2.95
C GLU A 136 16.91 7.80 -3.36
N ALA A 137 15.88 7.15 -2.80
CA ALA A 137 15.57 5.75 -3.08
C ALA A 137 15.09 5.50 -4.51
N PHE A 138 14.21 6.37 -5.02
CA PHE A 138 13.56 6.17 -6.33
C PHE A 138 14.09 7.08 -7.43
N GLN A 139 15.08 7.92 -7.14
CA GLN A 139 15.63 8.91 -8.09
C GLN A 139 14.52 9.78 -8.73
N SER A 140 13.48 10.07 -7.94
CA SER A 140 12.32 10.83 -8.39
C SER A 140 12.63 12.35 -8.41
N GLY A 141 11.90 13.07 -9.26
CA GLY A 141 11.96 14.54 -9.31
C GLY A 141 11.37 15.20 -8.07
N GLU A 142 11.26 16.53 -8.13
CA GLU A 142 10.60 17.31 -7.07
C GLU A 142 9.11 16.93 -6.98
N PRO A 143 8.59 16.71 -5.76
CA PRO A 143 7.17 16.46 -5.58
C PRO A 143 6.35 17.74 -5.68
N VAL A 144 5.09 17.57 -6.03
CA VAL A 144 4.07 18.62 -5.88
C VAL A 144 3.64 18.64 -4.42
N LYS A 145 3.92 19.77 -3.74
CA LYS A 145 3.47 19.98 -2.36
C LYS A 145 2.06 20.58 -2.33
N GLY A 146 1.29 20.19 -1.32
CA GLY A 146 -0.09 20.63 -1.14
C GLY A 146 -0.57 20.48 0.30
N PHE A 147 -1.87 20.69 0.49
CA PHE A 147 -2.52 20.49 1.77
C PHE A 147 -3.88 19.79 1.55
N ASP A 148 -4.06 18.62 2.15
CA ASP A 148 -5.34 17.94 2.18
C ASP A 148 -6.16 18.39 3.40
N ARG A 149 -7.24 19.13 3.13
CA ARG A 149 -8.10 19.69 4.18
C ARG A 149 -8.85 18.61 4.97
N THR A 150 -9.21 17.50 4.32
CA THR A 150 -9.95 16.42 4.97
C THR A 150 -9.07 15.60 5.91
N LEU A 151 -7.82 15.37 5.49
CA LEU A 151 -6.84 14.71 6.34
C LEU A 151 -6.19 15.68 7.33
N GLY A 152 -6.30 17.00 7.11
CA GLY A 152 -5.64 18.03 7.90
C GLY A 152 -4.12 17.93 7.82
N ALA A 153 -3.58 17.60 6.65
CA ALA A 153 -2.19 17.22 6.44
C ALA A 153 -1.52 17.99 5.31
N GLU A 154 -0.27 18.37 5.50
CA GLU A 154 0.62 18.73 4.41
C GLU A 154 0.94 17.50 3.59
N THR A 155 1.00 17.63 2.26
CA THR A 155 1.19 16.51 1.35
C THR A 155 2.30 16.77 0.35
N ALA A 156 2.92 15.70 -0.13
CA ALA A 156 3.87 15.71 -1.23
C ALA A 156 3.61 14.52 -2.15
N SER A 157 3.26 14.77 -3.40
CA SER A 157 2.96 13.76 -4.41
C SER A 157 4.03 13.75 -5.50
N PHE A 158 4.45 12.56 -5.94
CA PHE A 158 5.46 12.39 -6.97
C PHE A 158 4.80 12.04 -8.29
N GLY A 159 5.06 12.85 -9.32
CA GLY A 159 4.49 12.65 -10.66
C GLY A 159 4.80 11.26 -11.23
N GLY A 160 3.78 10.61 -11.81
CA GLY A 160 3.92 9.27 -12.39
C GLY A 160 3.95 8.11 -11.38
N THR A 161 3.75 8.39 -10.09
CA THR A 161 3.70 7.38 -9.03
C THR A 161 2.38 7.46 -8.25
N PRO A 162 1.95 6.41 -7.56
CA PRO A 162 0.77 6.44 -6.70
C PRO A 162 1.05 7.01 -5.30
N VAL A 163 2.27 7.47 -5.02
CA VAL A 163 2.69 7.83 -3.66
C VAL A 163 2.29 9.25 -3.31
N VAL A 164 1.68 9.42 -2.16
CA VAL A 164 1.47 10.69 -1.50
C VAL A 164 2.00 10.60 -0.06
N LEU A 165 3.04 11.35 0.25
CA LEU A 165 3.49 11.51 1.63
C LEU A 165 2.60 12.51 2.34
N ALA A 166 2.22 12.24 3.59
CA ALA A 166 1.32 13.10 4.34
C ALA A 166 1.82 13.29 5.78
N ALA A 167 1.94 14.53 6.22
CA ALA A 167 2.36 14.88 7.57
C ALA A 167 1.37 15.85 8.24
N ALA A 168 1.13 15.66 9.53
CA ALA A 168 0.32 16.55 10.34
C ALA A 168 0.89 16.66 11.75
N SER A 169 0.81 17.86 12.34
CA SER A 169 1.24 18.12 13.72
C SER A 169 0.18 17.79 14.77
N ARG A 170 -1.08 17.59 14.35
CA ARG A 170 -2.23 17.33 15.22
C ARG A 170 -3.34 16.57 14.49
N GLY A 171 -4.27 16.03 15.26
CA GLY A 171 -5.45 15.32 14.72
C GLY A 171 -5.15 13.88 14.34
N TRP A 172 -6.11 13.26 13.64
CA TRP A 172 -6.11 11.84 13.31
C TRP A 172 -4.78 11.32 12.75
N LEU A 173 -4.18 12.04 11.80
CA LEU A 173 -2.93 11.58 11.15
C LEU A 173 -1.74 11.60 12.12
N ALA A 174 -1.62 12.66 12.95
CA ALA A 174 -0.57 12.75 13.96
C ALA A 174 -0.72 11.63 15.03
N ASP A 175 -1.94 11.37 15.50
CA ASP A 175 -2.24 10.30 16.46
C ASP A 175 -1.92 8.93 15.85
N ARG A 176 -2.24 8.73 14.56
CA ARG A 176 -1.92 7.51 13.84
C ARG A 176 -0.40 7.28 13.74
N VAL A 177 0.36 8.29 13.37
CA VAL A 177 1.85 8.20 13.31
C VAL A 177 2.43 7.91 14.68
N LYS A 178 1.90 8.52 15.74
CA LYS A 178 2.33 8.24 17.11
C LYS A 178 2.09 6.79 17.52
N LYS A 179 0.95 6.22 17.14
CA LYS A 179 0.52 4.86 17.51
C LYS A 179 1.17 3.77 16.65
N PHE A 180 1.22 3.96 15.36
CA PHE A 180 1.61 2.92 14.40
C PHE A 180 2.97 3.14 13.76
N GLY A 181 3.54 4.33 13.87
CA GLY A 181 4.74 4.73 13.14
C GLY A 181 4.41 5.22 11.72
N GLU A 182 5.45 5.40 10.91
CA GLU A 182 5.32 5.79 9.52
C GLU A 182 4.86 4.60 8.68
N ALA A 183 3.67 4.71 8.11
CA ALA A 183 3.01 3.60 7.40
C ALA A 183 1.89 4.11 6.50
N PRO A 184 1.35 3.28 5.60
CA PRO A 184 0.14 3.60 4.87
C PRO A 184 -1.00 3.97 5.82
N CYS A 185 -1.73 5.03 5.49
CA CYS A 185 -2.82 5.52 6.33
C CYS A 185 -4.14 5.66 5.59
N ALA A 186 -4.07 5.87 4.27
CA ALA A 186 -5.22 6.03 3.40
C ALA A 186 -4.85 5.60 1.98
N PHE A 187 -5.84 5.40 1.15
CA PHE A 187 -5.66 5.16 -0.28
C PHE A 187 -6.82 5.74 -1.07
N VAL A 188 -6.60 6.02 -2.35
CA VAL A 188 -7.62 6.51 -3.28
C VAL A 188 -7.88 5.46 -4.34
N MET A 189 -9.15 5.11 -4.54
CA MET A 189 -9.59 4.24 -5.61
C MET A 189 -10.14 5.05 -6.79
N ALA A 190 -9.79 4.68 -8.00
CA ALA A 190 -10.33 5.25 -9.22
C ALA A 190 -11.41 4.35 -9.82
N ARG A 191 -12.51 4.94 -10.29
CA ARG A 191 -13.56 4.22 -11.02
C ARG A 191 -13.11 3.88 -12.44
N SER A 192 -13.60 2.78 -12.99
CA SER A 192 -13.37 2.39 -14.40
C SER A 192 -14.03 3.34 -15.38
N SER A 193 -15.17 3.93 -15.01
CA SER A 193 -15.88 4.94 -15.77
C SER A 193 -16.04 6.20 -14.93
N GLY A 194 -15.48 7.30 -15.37
CA GLY A 194 -15.56 8.59 -14.67
C GLY A 194 -14.49 9.57 -15.17
N ARG A 195 -14.75 10.87 -14.97
CA ARG A 195 -13.71 11.89 -15.15
C ARG A 195 -12.82 11.90 -13.91
N ASN A 196 -11.53 12.13 -14.08
CA ASN A 196 -10.64 12.45 -12.97
C ASN A 196 -11.18 13.68 -12.25
N GLY A 197 -11.87 13.44 -11.14
CA GLY A 197 -12.50 14.46 -10.32
C GLY A 197 -11.76 14.66 -9.01
N GLU A 198 -12.27 15.59 -8.22
CA GLU A 198 -11.82 15.81 -6.85
C GLU A 198 -12.03 14.53 -6.00
N VAL A 199 -11.07 14.23 -5.13
CA VAL A 199 -11.16 13.08 -4.25
C VAL A 199 -12.24 13.29 -3.19
N ARG A 200 -13.22 12.39 -3.16
CA ARG A 200 -14.22 12.33 -2.08
C ARG A 200 -13.75 11.33 -1.02
N TRP A 201 -13.47 11.81 0.17
CA TRP A 201 -13.05 10.99 1.29
C TRP A 201 -14.22 10.33 2.03
N LEU A 202 -14.06 9.05 2.33
CA LEU A 202 -14.96 8.26 3.17
C LEU A 202 -14.20 7.87 4.44
N LYS A 203 -14.86 8.00 5.58
CA LYS A 203 -14.37 7.49 6.86
C LYS A 203 -14.98 6.11 7.08
N ILE A 204 -14.15 5.08 7.17
CA ILE A 204 -14.56 3.71 7.45
C ILE A 204 -13.79 3.26 8.69
N SER A 205 -14.45 3.24 9.85
CA SER A 205 -13.77 3.05 11.14
C SER A 205 -12.64 4.07 11.32
N ASP A 206 -11.42 3.63 11.57
CA ASP A 206 -10.22 4.50 11.67
C ASP A 206 -9.47 4.65 10.33
N MET A 207 -10.02 4.11 9.25
CA MET A 207 -9.46 4.19 7.91
C MET A 207 -10.03 5.37 7.11
N ARG A 208 -9.26 5.91 6.17
CA ARG A 208 -9.69 6.88 5.15
C ARG A 208 -9.55 6.26 3.77
N VAL A 209 -10.66 6.26 3.03
CA VAL A 209 -10.70 5.79 1.64
C VAL A 209 -11.17 6.93 0.76
N GLY A 210 -10.34 7.34 -0.16
CA GLY A 210 -10.68 8.30 -1.21
C GLY A 210 -11.29 7.60 -2.42
N VAL A 211 -12.18 8.30 -3.11
CA VAL A 211 -12.82 7.84 -4.34
C VAL A 211 -12.80 8.98 -5.37
N ARG A 212 -12.37 8.69 -6.58
CA ARG A 212 -12.43 9.59 -7.74
C ARG A 212 -12.75 8.88 -9.05
#